data_7f9c15be6cd4eaa2004edd20a6821277
#
_entry.id   7f9c15be6cd4eaa2004edd20a6821277
#
_cell.length_a   1.000
_cell.length_b   1.000
_cell.length_c   1.000
_cell.angle_alpha   90.00
_cell.angle_beta   90.00
_cell.angle_gamma   90.00
#
_symmetry.space_group_name_H-M   'P 1'
#
loop_
_entity.id
_entity.type
_entity.pdbx_description
1 polymer ?
#
loop_
_entity_poly.entity_id
_entity_poly.type
_entity_poly.pdbx_seq_one_letter_code
_entity_poly.pdbx_strand_id
1 'polypeptide(L)'
;PLAACCRDDKKQLALKVCGLLTLAAVLWVDGLTVLLLLDRVPSALAGDVVWGGARLSILWHPNVTATVYFMGYTLCIAFCFLTGRKWLRGLLLALAAVQAAFIAMTHGRITMLAAVAYGAGVLLFALWKQRGKKLWQGVLVLLVLAAVLLVGMEGLYKWNNHRLTEQYLSGQREMSDSLFVDENGNIQLTGADQKSLGENMKTLNYRTTIWKYAREGLKDWKLLLFGTEKVAQVLGGIPHAHNSYLEILLRWGLPAMLAAVAMTVEVLVCGVYVVLVSRDGWKISVALMSLAWLPVAMMEKYPFCDNALGGFFLLGAGYLLCWALEERKARKT
;
A
#
# COMPACT_ATOMS: atom_id res chain seq x y z
N PRO A 1 -27.78 -4.57 -7.04
CA PRO A 1 -27.49 -5.47 -5.90
C PRO A 1 -26.70 -4.79 -4.79
N LEU A 2 -25.63 -4.04 -5.10
CA LEU A 2 -24.81 -3.31 -4.13
C LEU A 2 -25.58 -2.22 -3.38
N ALA A 3 -26.47 -1.45 -4.06
CA ALA A 3 -27.30 -0.44 -3.43
C ALA A 3 -28.29 -1.02 -2.39
N ALA A 4 -28.75 -2.26 -2.59
CA ALA A 4 -29.53 -2.96 -1.59
C ALA A 4 -28.69 -3.34 -0.35
N CYS A 5 -27.38 -3.43 -0.48
CA CYS A 5 -26.46 -3.77 0.60
C CYS A 5 -26.20 -2.64 1.62
N CYS A 6 -26.54 -1.38 1.37
CA CYS A 6 -26.12 -0.25 2.20
C CYS A 6 -27.15 0.24 3.22
N ARG A 7 -28.33 -0.35 3.23
CA ARG A 7 -29.49 0.20 3.95
C ARG A 7 -29.60 -0.14 5.43
N ASP A 8 -28.74 -0.99 5.97
CA ASP A 8 -28.79 -1.48 7.35
C ASP A 8 -27.42 -1.55 8.00
N ASP A 9 -27.29 -1.29 9.31
CA ASP A 9 -26.06 -1.49 10.11
C ASP A 9 -25.49 -2.90 9.96
N LYS A 10 -26.34 -3.91 9.71
CA LYS A 10 -25.92 -5.30 9.42
C LYS A 10 -25.07 -5.42 8.15
N LYS A 11 -25.15 -4.47 7.23
CA LYS A 11 -24.49 -4.53 5.92
C LYS A 11 -23.09 -3.92 5.94
N GLN A 12 -22.81 -2.98 6.84
CA GLN A 12 -21.44 -2.62 7.18
C GLN A 12 -20.70 -3.78 7.84
N LEU A 13 -21.43 -4.79 8.33
CA LEU A 13 -20.87 -6.02 8.92
C LEU A 13 -19.93 -6.72 7.92
N ALA A 14 -20.31 -6.83 6.65
CA ALA A 14 -19.48 -7.48 5.64
C ALA A 14 -18.13 -6.77 5.48
N LEU A 15 -18.12 -5.44 5.38
CA LEU A 15 -16.89 -4.66 5.29
C LEU A 15 -16.05 -4.78 6.57
N LYS A 16 -16.68 -4.73 7.75
CA LYS A 16 -16.00 -4.87 9.05
C LYS A 16 -15.40 -6.27 9.21
N VAL A 17 -16.14 -7.33 8.87
CA VAL A 17 -15.65 -8.71 8.93
C VAL A 17 -14.51 -8.92 7.92
N CYS A 18 -14.66 -8.46 6.69
CA CYS A 18 -13.60 -8.54 5.69
C CYS A 18 -12.34 -7.78 6.17
N GLY A 19 -12.50 -6.59 6.75
CA GLY A 19 -11.41 -5.83 7.35
C GLY A 19 -10.73 -6.57 8.51
N LEU A 20 -11.49 -7.24 9.39
CA LEU A 20 -10.93 -8.05 10.48
C LEU A 20 -10.16 -9.25 9.96
N LEU A 21 -10.69 -9.97 8.97
CA LEU A 21 -9.99 -11.10 8.35
C LEU A 21 -8.71 -10.63 7.65
N THR A 22 -8.77 -9.50 6.95
CA THR A 22 -7.57 -8.89 6.34
C THR A 22 -6.55 -8.50 7.40
N LEU A 23 -6.98 -7.87 8.50
CA LEU A 23 -6.08 -7.51 9.59
C LEU A 23 -5.47 -8.76 10.24
N ALA A 24 -6.23 -9.84 10.44
CA ALA A 24 -5.69 -11.11 10.94
C ALA A 24 -4.62 -11.69 10.01
N ALA A 25 -4.83 -11.64 8.69
CA ALA A 25 -3.82 -12.05 7.71
C ALA A 25 -2.57 -11.17 7.77
N VAL A 26 -2.72 -9.86 7.95
CA VAL A 26 -1.57 -8.96 8.13
C VAL A 26 -0.81 -9.28 9.42
N LEU A 27 -1.50 -9.52 10.54
CA LEU A 27 -0.85 -9.89 11.81
C LEU A 27 -0.11 -11.22 11.70
N TRP A 28 -0.56 -12.15 10.87
CA TRP A 28 0.21 -13.35 10.53
C TRP A 28 1.53 -12.98 9.81
N VAL A 29 1.49 -12.08 8.83
CA VAL A 29 2.69 -11.57 8.16
C VAL A 29 3.60 -10.84 9.14
N ASP A 30 3.05 -10.10 10.11
CA ASP A 30 3.82 -9.48 11.19
C ASP A 30 4.59 -10.52 12.02
N GLY A 31 3.93 -11.62 12.36
CA GLY A 31 4.58 -12.74 13.06
C GLY A 31 5.77 -13.30 12.28
N LEU A 32 5.62 -13.50 10.97
CA LEU A 32 6.72 -13.92 10.10
C LEU A 32 7.86 -12.89 10.06
N THR A 33 7.52 -11.60 10.06
CA THR A 33 8.49 -10.52 10.10
C THR A 33 9.30 -10.53 11.39
N VAL A 34 8.63 -10.72 12.52
CA VAL A 34 9.31 -10.84 13.83
C VAL A 34 10.24 -12.05 13.83
N LEU A 35 9.82 -13.20 13.29
CA LEU A 35 10.68 -14.37 13.16
C LEU A 35 11.90 -14.08 12.28
N LEU A 36 11.73 -13.35 11.18
CA LEU A 36 12.84 -12.93 10.32
C LEU A 36 13.80 -11.97 11.06
N LEU A 37 13.28 -11.03 11.83
CA LEU A 37 14.08 -10.09 12.62
C LEU A 37 14.89 -10.81 13.73
N LEU A 38 14.36 -11.93 14.22
CA LEU A 38 15.02 -12.76 15.23
C LEU A 38 15.90 -13.86 14.64
N ASP A 39 16.05 -13.92 13.31
CA ASP A 39 16.73 -14.98 12.56
C ASP A 39 16.21 -16.40 12.90
N ARG A 40 14.89 -16.52 13.11
CA ARG A 40 14.20 -17.77 13.50
C ARG A 40 13.13 -18.20 12.51
N VAL A 41 13.30 -17.88 11.22
CA VAL A 41 12.37 -18.32 10.18
C VAL A 41 12.42 -19.84 10.05
N PRO A 42 11.28 -20.55 10.12
CA PRO A 42 11.26 -21.99 9.89
C PRO A 42 11.77 -22.34 8.48
N SER A 43 12.49 -23.44 8.35
CA SER A 43 13.08 -23.89 7.07
C SER A 43 12.04 -24.03 5.95
N ALA A 44 10.81 -24.44 6.30
CA ALA A 44 9.69 -24.53 5.34
C ALA A 44 9.27 -23.18 4.74
N LEU A 45 9.62 -22.06 5.38
CA LEU A 45 9.28 -20.69 4.95
C LEU A 45 10.51 -19.88 4.53
N ALA A 46 11.70 -20.49 4.55
CA ALA A 46 12.96 -19.79 4.29
C ALA A 46 13.04 -19.18 2.87
N GLY A 47 12.30 -19.75 1.89
CA GLY A 47 12.21 -19.19 0.53
C GLY A 47 11.25 -18.02 0.40
N ASP A 48 10.28 -17.89 1.30
CA ASP A 48 9.17 -16.92 1.20
C ASP A 48 9.41 -15.69 2.07
N VAL A 49 10.26 -15.80 3.09
CA VAL A 49 10.54 -14.77 4.09
C VAL A 49 12.03 -14.46 4.08
N VAL A 50 12.42 -13.49 3.26
CA VAL A 50 13.83 -13.18 3.01
C VAL A 50 14.09 -11.67 3.07
N TRP A 51 15.37 -11.33 3.24
CA TRP A 51 15.85 -9.99 2.95
C TRP A 51 16.21 -9.89 1.47
N GLY A 52 15.49 -9.09 0.72
CA GLY A 52 15.84 -8.72 -0.66
C GLY A 52 16.89 -7.60 -0.65
N GLY A 53 18.15 -7.96 -0.46
CA GLY A 53 19.20 -7.02 -0.07
C GLY A 53 18.94 -6.51 1.35
N ALA A 54 18.96 -5.21 1.58
CA ALA A 54 18.61 -4.58 2.85
C ALA A 54 17.10 -4.35 3.03
N ARG A 55 16.28 -4.78 2.10
CA ARG A 55 14.83 -4.54 2.09
C ARG A 55 14.08 -5.75 2.62
N LEU A 56 13.13 -5.50 3.52
CA LEU A 56 12.22 -6.54 4.00
C LEU A 56 11.34 -7.03 2.83
N SER A 57 11.40 -8.33 2.57
CA SER A 57 10.64 -9.00 1.51
C SER A 57 9.98 -10.25 2.07
N ILE A 58 8.70 -10.17 2.31
CA ILE A 58 7.82 -11.32 2.55
C ILE A 58 6.93 -11.41 1.32
N LEU A 59 6.55 -12.60 0.89
CA LEU A 59 5.82 -12.79 -0.37
C LEU A 59 6.64 -12.35 -1.61
N TRP A 60 7.95 -12.64 -1.59
CA TRP A 60 8.93 -12.53 -2.71
C TRP A 60 9.21 -11.11 -3.24
N HIS A 61 8.52 -10.07 -2.79
CA HIS A 61 8.76 -8.73 -3.30
C HIS A 61 8.54 -7.64 -2.25
N PRO A 62 9.52 -6.71 -2.05
CA PRO A 62 9.41 -5.67 -1.02
C PRO A 62 8.21 -4.75 -1.19
N ASN A 63 7.84 -4.40 -2.42
CA ASN A 63 6.71 -3.51 -2.65
C ASN A 63 5.37 -4.18 -2.34
N VAL A 64 5.24 -5.50 -2.59
CA VAL A 64 4.06 -6.29 -2.18
C VAL A 64 3.96 -6.29 -0.66
N THR A 65 5.06 -6.59 0.00
CA THR A 65 5.18 -6.57 1.45
C THR A 65 4.79 -5.21 2.02
N ALA A 66 5.26 -4.11 1.41
CA ALA A 66 4.89 -2.74 1.78
C ALA A 66 3.38 -2.51 1.71
N THR A 67 2.71 -3.01 0.66
CA THR A 67 1.26 -2.84 0.50
C THR A 67 0.46 -3.63 1.52
N VAL A 68 0.94 -4.80 1.94
CA VAL A 68 0.33 -5.59 3.03
C VAL A 68 0.37 -4.81 4.34
N TYR A 69 1.54 -4.27 4.71
CA TYR A 69 1.66 -3.45 5.93
C TYR A 69 0.87 -2.15 5.84
N PHE A 70 0.79 -1.53 4.68
CA PHE A 70 -0.04 -0.35 4.49
C PHE A 70 -1.52 -0.65 4.74
N MET A 71 -2.01 -1.82 4.30
CA MET A 71 -3.37 -2.26 4.62
C MET A 71 -3.54 -2.45 6.13
N GLY A 72 -2.60 -3.11 6.81
CA GLY A 72 -2.62 -3.26 8.27
C GLY A 72 -2.63 -1.90 8.99
N TYR A 73 -1.75 -0.99 8.57
CA TYR A 73 -1.68 0.37 9.09
C TYR A 73 -3.03 1.10 9.00
N THR A 74 -3.63 1.10 7.82
CA THR A 74 -4.90 1.80 7.58
C THR A 74 -6.06 1.16 8.31
N LEU A 75 -6.13 -0.17 8.38
CA LEU A 75 -7.17 -0.91 9.11
C LEU A 75 -7.06 -0.70 10.63
N CYS A 76 -5.88 -0.75 11.20
CA CYS A 76 -5.68 -0.46 12.62
C CYS A 76 -6.22 0.93 12.99
N ILE A 77 -5.92 1.95 12.20
CA ILE A 77 -6.42 3.31 12.42
C ILE A 77 -7.95 3.36 12.20
N ALA A 78 -8.47 2.73 11.17
CA ALA A 78 -9.91 2.70 10.90
C ALA A 78 -10.70 2.04 12.04
N PHE A 79 -10.22 0.93 12.57
CA PHE A 79 -10.85 0.24 13.71
C PHE A 79 -10.81 1.06 15.01
N CYS A 80 -9.89 2.02 15.17
CA CYS A 80 -9.92 2.95 16.29
C CYS A 80 -11.23 3.76 16.37
N PHE A 81 -11.88 4.02 15.24
CA PHE A 81 -13.16 4.73 15.20
C PHE A 81 -14.36 3.85 15.57
N LEU A 82 -14.22 2.53 15.48
CA LEU A 82 -15.29 1.58 15.82
C LEU A 82 -15.27 1.15 17.29
N THR A 83 -14.12 1.25 17.95
CA THR A 83 -14.03 0.81 19.35
C THR A 83 -14.24 1.96 20.33
N GLY A 84 -15.09 1.73 21.36
CA GLY A 84 -15.25 2.64 22.50
C GLY A 84 -14.19 2.46 23.57
N ARG A 85 -13.44 1.34 23.57
CA ARG A 85 -12.49 0.97 24.65
C ARG A 85 -11.14 1.65 24.44
N LYS A 86 -10.71 2.49 25.39
CA LYS A 86 -9.44 3.25 25.30
C LYS A 86 -8.21 2.35 25.15
N TRP A 87 -8.14 1.24 25.92
CA TRP A 87 -7.01 0.31 25.83
C TRP A 87 -6.90 -0.34 24.45
N LEU A 88 -8.04 -0.70 23.84
CA LEU A 88 -8.04 -1.30 22.49
C LEU A 88 -7.62 -0.27 21.44
N ARG A 89 -8.03 1.00 21.56
CA ARG A 89 -7.49 2.08 20.72
C ARG A 89 -5.98 2.21 20.84
N GLY A 90 -5.46 2.18 22.08
CA GLY A 90 -4.02 2.21 22.33
C GLY A 90 -3.29 1.06 21.66
N LEU A 91 -3.82 -0.17 21.78
CA LEU A 91 -3.27 -1.35 21.10
C LEU A 91 -3.29 -1.20 19.58
N LEU A 92 -4.41 -0.78 18.99
CA LEU A 92 -4.52 -0.58 17.53
C LEU A 92 -3.56 0.50 17.03
N LEU A 93 -3.36 1.59 17.77
CA LEU A 93 -2.38 2.63 17.42
C LEU A 93 -0.94 2.11 17.54
N ALA A 94 -0.64 1.30 18.54
CA ALA A 94 0.67 0.64 18.67
C ALA A 94 0.93 -0.31 17.49
N LEU A 95 -0.06 -1.12 17.11
CA LEU A 95 0.03 -1.97 15.91
C LEU A 95 0.20 -1.14 14.64
N ALA A 96 -0.51 -0.01 14.49
CA ALA A 96 -0.31 0.89 13.36
C ALA A 96 1.12 1.43 13.29
N ALA A 97 1.72 1.77 14.44
CA ALA A 97 3.12 2.22 14.50
C ALA A 97 4.09 1.10 14.07
N VAL A 98 3.83 -0.15 14.48
CA VAL A 98 4.60 -1.32 14.03
C VAL A 98 4.49 -1.50 12.51
N GLN A 99 3.29 -1.39 11.97
CA GLN A 99 3.08 -1.45 10.50
C GLN A 99 3.86 -0.34 9.77
N ALA A 100 3.85 0.88 10.29
CA ALA A 100 4.62 1.99 9.73
C ALA A 100 6.13 1.69 9.74
N ALA A 101 6.66 1.09 10.81
CA ALA A 101 8.05 0.67 10.89
C ALA A 101 8.37 -0.43 9.86
N PHE A 102 7.48 -1.41 9.67
CA PHE A 102 7.66 -2.45 8.67
C PHE A 102 7.58 -1.91 7.23
N ILE A 103 6.68 -0.95 6.95
CA ILE A 103 6.68 -0.24 5.66
C ILE A 103 8.05 0.42 5.43
N ALA A 104 8.65 1.06 6.44
CA ALA A 104 9.97 1.67 6.33
C ALA A 104 11.04 0.63 5.96
N MET A 105 11.04 -0.53 6.60
CA MET A 105 12.01 -1.61 6.34
C MET A 105 11.88 -2.19 4.92
N THR A 106 10.70 -2.11 4.29
CA THR A 106 10.53 -2.49 2.88
C THR A 106 11.11 -1.48 1.91
N HIS A 107 11.34 -0.23 2.36
CA HIS A 107 11.73 0.90 1.52
C HIS A 107 10.81 1.13 0.31
N GLY A 108 9.53 0.84 0.48
CA GLY A 108 8.48 1.07 -0.52
C GLY A 108 8.06 2.55 -0.56
N ARG A 109 8.81 3.40 -1.27
CA ARG A 109 8.67 4.88 -1.22
C ARG A 109 7.25 5.38 -1.47
N ILE A 110 6.56 4.87 -2.48
CA ILE A 110 5.18 5.30 -2.78
C ILE A 110 4.22 4.88 -1.67
N THR A 111 4.43 3.70 -1.08
CA THR A 111 3.62 3.21 0.04
C THR A 111 3.90 4.01 1.32
N MET A 112 5.16 4.42 1.55
CA MET A 112 5.51 5.34 2.64
C MET A 112 4.77 6.66 2.50
N LEU A 113 4.79 7.28 1.31
CA LEU A 113 4.06 8.53 1.03
C LEU A 113 2.55 8.36 1.22
N ALA A 114 1.98 7.24 0.76
CA ALA A 114 0.57 6.93 0.94
C ALA A 114 0.19 6.77 2.42
N ALA A 115 1.04 6.11 3.22
CA ALA A 115 0.84 5.95 4.66
C ALA A 115 0.87 7.30 5.40
N VAL A 116 1.81 8.17 5.05
CA VAL A 116 1.90 9.53 5.60
C VAL A 116 0.67 10.34 5.19
N ALA A 117 0.28 10.33 3.92
CA ALA A 117 -0.88 11.06 3.43
C ALA A 117 -2.18 10.60 4.11
N TYR A 118 -2.36 9.28 4.27
CA TYR A 118 -3.49 8.72 4.99
C TYR A 118 -3.52 9.14 6.47
N GLY A 119 -2.42 8.96 7.19
CA GLY A 119 -2.32 9.35 8.59
C GLY A 119 -2.56 10.85 8.81
N ALA A 120 -1.99 11.68 7.93
CA ALA A 120 -2.22 13.12 7.90
C ALA A 120 -3.70 13.45 7.68
N GLY A 121 -4.36 12.82 6.71
CA GLY A 121 -5.78 13.03 6.43
C GLY A 121 -6.67 12.67 7.63
N VAL A 122 -6.41 11.53 8.28
CA VAL A 122 -7.15 11.11 9.47
C VAL A 122 -6.94 12.07 10.65
N LEU A 123 -5.72 12.53 10.86
CA LEU A 123 -5.42 13.47 11.93
C LEU A 123 -6.05 14.85 11.67
N LEU A 124 -6.00 15.35 10.42
CA LEU A 124 -6.72 16.57 10.02
C LEU A 124 -8.21 16.47 10.31
N PHE A 125 -8.81 15.33 9.97
CA PHE A 125 -10.21 15.09 10.29
C PHE A 125 -10.47 15.11 11.81
N ALA A 126 -9.64 14.43 12.59
CA ALA A 126 -9.79 14.39 14.04
C ALA A 126 -9.69 15.80 14.68
N LEU A 127 -8.75 16.62 14.17
CA LEU A 127 -8.58 18.01 14.61
C LEU A 127 -9.74 18.91 14.16
N TRP A 128 -10.20 18.76 12.92
CA TRP A 128 -11.34 19.52 12.41
C TRP A 128 -12.62 19.23 13.18
N LYS A 129 -12.84 17.96 13.57
CA LYS A 129 -13.99 17.56 14.40
C LYS A 129 -13.98 18.19 15.80
N GLN A 130 -12.82 18.51 16.34
CA GLN A 130 -12.69 19.13 17.68
C GLN A 130 -13.06 20.61 17.73
N ARG A 131 -13.42 21.23 16.61
CA ARG A 131 -13.87 22.62 16.42
C ARG A 131 -12.97 23.70 17.04
N GLY A 132 -12.55 24.68 16.22
CA GLY A 132 -12.20 26.02 16.63
C GLY A 132 -10.79 26.50 16.26
N LYS A 133 -10.40 27.62 16.82
CA LYS A 133 -9.26 28.51 16.56
C LYS A 133 -7.85 27.86 16.42
N LYS A 134 -7.75 26.54 16.53
CA LYS A 134 -6.47 25.77 16.52
C LYS A 134 -6.16 25.05 15.23
N LEU A 135 -6.91 25.30 14.14
CA LEU A 135 -6.70 24.59 12.87
C LEU A 135 -5.25 24.71 12.36
N TRP A 136 -4.69 25.92 12.42
CA TRP A 136 -3.29 26.16 12.02
C TRP A 136 -2.26 25.45 12.88
N GLN A 137 -2.51 25.39 14.20
CA GLN A 137 -1.66 24.62 15.12
C GLN A 137 -1.73 23.12 14.77
N GLY A 138 -2.94 22.62 14.44
CA GLY A 138 -3.13 21.26 13.97
C GLY A 138 -2.38 20.95 12.66
N VAL A 139 -2.44 21.85 11.68
CA VAL A 139 -1.68 21.72 10.42
C VAL A 139 -0.17 21.72 10.69
N LEU A 140 0.33 22.59 11.55
CA LEU A 140 1.75 22.61 11.92
C LEU A 140 2.17 21.30 12.60
N VAL A 141 1.39 20.81 13.57
CA VAL A 141 1.64 19.50 14.21
C VAL A 141 1.65 18.38 13.21
N LEU A 142 0.74 18.40 12.22
CA LEU A 142 0.71 17.44 11.13
C LEU A 142 1.97 17.45 10.28
N LEU A 143 2.41 18.62 9.87
CA LEU A 143 3.63 18.76 9.06
C LEU A 143 4.85 18.24 9.83
N VAL A 144 4.94 18.57 11.13
CA VAL A 144 6.02 18.08 12.00
C VAL A 144 5.93 16.55 12.15
N LEU A 145 4.75 15.98 12.41
CA LEU A 145 4.58 14.53 12.53
C LEU A 145 4.87 13.81 11.22
N ALA A 146 4.44 14.36 10.08
CA ALA A 146 4.76 13.80 8.77
C ALA A 146 6.27 13.80 8.51
N ALA A 147 6.95 14.90 8.83
CA ALA A 147 8.40 14.99 8.73
C ALA A 147 9.11 14.01 9.66
N VAL A 148 8.67 13.91 10.93
CA VAL A 148 9.23 12.96 11.91
C VAL A 148 9.02 11.51 11.45
N LEU A 149 7.84 11.18 10.89
CA LEU A 149 7.57 9.85 10.34
C LEU A 149 8.49 9.54 9.17
N LEU A 150 8.61 10.46 8.20
CA LEU A 150 9.48 10.26 7.03
C LEU A 150 10.94 10.10 7.42
N VAL A 151 11.45 10.97 8.30
CA VAL A 151 12.83 10.89 8.82
C VAL A 151 13.03 9.62 9.63
N GLY A 152 12.07 9.26 10.48
CA GLY A 152 12.10 8.03 11.27
C GLY A 152 12.09 6.77 10.39
N MET A 153 11.26 6.76 9.34
CA MET A 153 11.20 5.65 8.39
C MET A 153 12.52 5.49 7.63
N GLU A 154 13.11 6.58 7.17
CA GLU A 154 14.43 6.56 6.51
C GLU A 154 15.54 6.14 7.48
N GLY A 155 15.48 6.62 8.72
CA GLY A 155 16.41 6.22 9.79
C GLY A 155 16.34 4.72 10.11
N LEU A 156 15.13 4.17 10.20
CA LEU A 156 14.92 2.73 10.41
C LEU A 156 15.47 1.89 9.24
N TYR A 157 15.26 2.35 8.00
CA TYR A 157 15.83 1.68 6.84
C TYR A 157 17.37 1.68 6.89
N LYS A 158 17.98 2.83 7.16
CA LYS A 158 19.46 2.96 7.26
C LYS A 158 20.03 2.10 8.40
N TRP A 159 19.37 2.11 9.56
CA TRP A 159 19.76 1.27 10.68
C TRP A 159 19.68 -0.22 10.32
N ASN A 160 18.60 -0.65 9.69
CA ASN A 160 18.45 -2.05 9.26
C ASN A 160 19.48 -2.44 8.20
N ASN A 161 19.76 -1.55 7.25
CA ASN A 161 20.79 -1.76 6.24
C ASN A 161 22.17 -1.92 6.88
N HIS A 162 22.53 -1.04 7.82
CA HIS A 162 23.79 -1.13 8.56
C HIS A 162 23.90 -2.45 9.35
N ARG A 163 22.86 -2.83 10.09
CA ARG A 163 22.81 -4.09 10.83
C ARG A 163 23.02 -5.32 9.93
N LEU A 164 22.34 -5.37 8.80
CA LEU A 164 22.49 -6.47 7.85
C LEU A 164 23.90 -6.50 7.23
N THR A 165 24.44 -5.32 6.88
CA THR A 165 25.81 -5.21 6.38
C THR A 165 26.82 -5.77 7.38
N GLU A 166 26.70 -5.43 8.66
CA GLU A 166 27.58 -5.98 9.71
C GLU A 166 27.45 -7.50 9.84
N GLN A 167 26.21 -8.05 9.75
CA GLN A 167 25.99 -9.50 9.79
C GLN A 167 26.64 -10.22 8.60
N TYR A 168 26.61 -9.64 7.40
CA TYR A 168 27.27 -10.20 6.23
C TYR A 168 28.79 -10.09 6.35
N LEU A 169 29.34 -8.95 6.76
CA LEU A 169 30.77 -8.74 6.91
C LEU A 169 31.39 -9.59 8.02
N SER A 170 30.64 -9.88 9.09
CA SER A 170 31.11 -10.76 10.19
C SER A 170 30.95 -12.24 9.87
N GLY A 171 30.43 -12.62 8.70
CA GLY A 171 30.19 -14.01 8.32
C GLY A 171 29.07 -14.70 9.10
N GLN A 172 28.31 -13.97 9.89
CA GLN A 172 27.12 -14.48 10.58
C GLN A 172 25.99 -14.82 9.62
N ARG A 173 26.05 -14.25 8.41
CA ARG A 173 25.06 -14.48 7.34
C ARG A 173 25.80 -14.64 6.01
N GLU A 174 25.49 -15.68 5.26
CA GLU A 174 26.03 -15.86 3.92
C GLU A 174 25.49 -14.83 2.95
N MET A 175 26.39 -14.19 2.22
CA MET A 175 26.03 -13.28 1.14
C MET A 175 25.72 -14.11 -0.11
N SER A 176 24.55 -13.93 -0.71
CA SER A 176 24.27 -14.54 -2.00
C SER A 176 25.16 -13.90 -3.07
N ASP A 177 25.49 -14.66 -4.13
CA ASP A 177 26.32 -14.18 -5.26
C ASP A 177 25.75 -12.92 -5.94
N SER A 178 24.49 -12.58 -5.66
CA SER A 178 23.82 -11.39 -6.17
C SER A 178 23.93 -10.15 -5.28
N LEU A 179 24.62 -10.26 -4.14
CA LEU A 179 24.78 -9.15 -3.19
C LEU A 179 26.23 -8.74 -3.07
N PHE A 180 26.48 -7.46 -2.91
CA PHE A 180 27.79 -6.90 -2.56
C PHE A 180 27.60 -5.68 -1.64
N VAL A 181 28.68 -5.30 -0.95
CA VAL A 181 28.72 -4.09 -0.13
C VAL A 181 29.43 -3.00 -0.94
N ASP A 182 28.76 -1.85 -1.12
CA ASP A 182 29.34 -0.71 -1.85
C ASP A 182 30.40 0.04 -1.01
N GLU A 183 31.06 1.01 -1.63
CA GLU A 183 32.09 1.84 -1.00
C GLU A 183 31.61 2.59 0.26
N ASN A 184 30.31 2.78 0.39
CA ASN A 184 29.67 3.46 1.52
C ASN A 184 29.19 2.47 2.60
N GLY A 185 29.46 1.16 2.45
CA GLY A 185 29.03 0.14 3.38
C GLY A 185 27.56 -0.28 3.24
N ASN A 186 26.89 0.02 2.12
CA ASN A 186 25.51 -0.40 1.89
C ASN A 186 25.45 -1.71 1.11
N ILE A 187 24.49 -2.57 1.45
CA ILE A 187 24.21 -3.79 0.72
C ILE A 187 23.50 -3.45 -0.60
N GLN A 188 24.08 -3.88 -1.70
CA GLN A 188 23.60 -3.68 -3.06
C GLN A 188 23.42 -5.02 -3.78
N LEU A 189 22.56 -5.05 -4.81
CA LEU A 189 22.42 -6.18 -5.70
C LEU A 189 23.49 -6.11 -6.81
N THR A 190 24.13 -7.25 -7.13
CA THR A 190 25.09 -7.35 -8.25
C THR A 190 24.35 -7.47 -9.59
N GLY A 191 24.98 -7.01 -10.66
CA GLY A 191 24.54 -7.23 -12.04
C GLY A 191 23.90 -6.00 -12.70
N ALA A 192 22.90 -6.22 -13.57
CA ALA A 192 22.27 -5.17 -14.37
C ALA A 192 21.72 -3.99 -13.52
N ASP A 193 21.44 -4.25 -12.25
CA ASP A 193 20.96 -3.24 -11.32
C ASP A 193 22.07 -2.28 -10.82
N GLN A 194 23.35 -2.64 -10.93
CA GLN A 194 24.46 -1.78 -10.50
C GLN A 194 24.61 -0.51 -11.35
N LYS A 195 24.53 -0.65 -12.68
CA LYS A 195 24.53 0.51 -13.60
C LYS A 195 23.29 1.38 -13.46
N SER A 196 22.24 0.83 -12.89
CA SER A 196 20.92 1.43 -12.86
C SER A 196 20.62 2.23 -11.60
N LEU A 197 21.33 2.07 -10.48
CA LEU A 197 20.98 2.79 -9.23
C LEU A 197 21.18 4.31 -9.35
N GLY A 198 22.25 4.78 -10.01
CA GLY A 198 22.43 6.21 -10.32
C GLY A 198 21.55 6.70 -11.48
N GLU A 199 21.32 5.85 -12.49
CA GLU A 199 20.43 6.13 -13.61
C GLU A 199 18.94 5.86 -13.26
N ASN A 200 18.66 4.92 -12.36
CA ASN A 200 17.32 4.55 -11.91
C ASN A 200 16.57 5.65 -11.17
N MET A 201 17.26 6.56 -10.49
CA MET A 201 16.61 7.76 -9.95
C MET A 201 16.12 8.70 -11.05
N LYS A 202 16.72 8.66 -12.25
CA LYS A 202 16.30 9.44 -13.42
C LYS A 202 15.23 8.74 -14.27
N THR A 203 15.12 7.40 -14.19
CA THR A 203 14.31 6.58 -15.13
C THR A 203 13.12 5.86 -14.49
N LEU A 204 12.65 6.28 -13.31
CA LEU A 204 11.55 5.58 -12.59
C LEU A 204 11.79 4.06 -12.45
N ASN A 205 13.00 3.62 -12.16
CA ASN A 205 13.36 2.21 -11.95
C ASN A 205 12.94 1.31 -13.13
N TYR A 206 13.40 1.63 -14.35
CA TYR A 206 13.04 0.93 -15.60
C TYR A 206 11.55 0.97 -15.99
N ARG A 207 10.67 1.58 -15.22
CA ARG A 207 9.23 1.63 -15.57
C ARG A 207 9.00 2.27 -16.93
N THR A 208 9.77 3.30 -17.29
CA THR A 208 9.69 3.93 -18.61
C THR A 208 10.00 2.97 -19.75
N THR A 209 10.99 2.08 -19.57
CA THR A 209 11.33 1.03 -20.53
C THR A 209 10.23 -0.01 -20.64
N ILE A 210 9.70 -0.48 -19.48
CA ILE A 210 8.56 -1.42 -19.42
C ILE A 210 7.35 -0.84 -20.15
N TRP A 211 7.03 0.43 -19.88
CA TRP A 211 5.89 1.10 -20.51
C TRP A 211 6.11 1.36 -21.99
N LYS A 212 7.36 1.50 -22.46
CA LYS A 212 7.69 1.54 -23.87
C LYS A 212 7.37 0.20 -24.57
N TYR A 213 7.79 -0.93 -23.97
CA TYR A 213 7.41 -2.27 -24.50
C TYR A 213 5.90 -2.47 -24.50
N ALA A 214 5.21 -2.11 -23.43
CA ALA A 214 3.77 -2.18 -23.38
C ALA A 214 3.11 -1.37 -24.51
N ARG A 215 3.56 -0.13 -24.75
CA ARG A 215 3.05 0.73 -25.83
C ARG A 215 3.28 0.11 -27.21
N GLU A 216 4.44 -0.53 -27.44
CA GLU A 216 4.71 -1.20 -28.71
C GLU A 216 3.79 -2.41 -28.89
N GLY A 217 3.59 -3.23 -27.86
CA GLY A 217 2.66 -4.37 -27.90
C GLY A 217 1.21 -3.93 -28.15
N LEU A 218 0.77 -2.82 -27.57
CA LEU A 218 -0.59 -2.29 -27.71
C LEU A 218 -0.90 -1.71 -29.11
N LYS A 219 0.07 -1.70 -30.05
CA LYS A 219 -0.20 -1.44 -31.46
C LYS A 219 -0.98 -2.58 -32.12
N ASP A 220 -0.90 -3.79 -31.56
CA ASP A 220 -1.80 -4.89 -31.93
C ASP A 220 -3.19 -4.63 -31.34
N TRP A 221 -4.15 -4.37 -32.23
CA TRP A 221 -5.54 -4.08 -31.84
C TRP A 221 -6.22 -5.23 -31.09
N LYS A 222 -5.82 -6.49 -31.35
CA LYS A 222 -6.35 -7.66 -30.64
C LYS A 222 -5.88 -7.66 -29.18
N LEU A 223 -4.59 -7.40 -28.98
CA LEU A 223 -4.04 -7.23 -27.64
C LEU A 223 -4.69 -6.05 -26.90
N LEU A 224 -4.89 -4.93 -27.60
CA LEU A 224 -5.55 -3.75 -27.02
C LEU A 224 -6.98 -4.05 -26.58
N LEU A 225 -7.77 -4.77 -27.38
CA LEU A 225 -9.19 -5.02 -27.07
C LEU A 225 -9.39 -6.17 -26.09
N PHE A 226 -8.62 -7.25 -26.20
CA PHE A 226 -8.88 -8.51 -25.50
C PHE A 226 -7.82 -8.87 -24.46
N GLY A 227 -6.66 -8.21 -24.48
CA GLY A 227 -5.54 -8.54 -23.61
C GLY A 227 -4.82 -9.82 -23.97
N THR A 228 -3.96 -10.30 -23.07
CA THR A 228 -3.18 -11.54 -23.22
C THR A 228 -2.77 -12.13 -21.87
N GLU A 229 -2.70 -13.46 -21.78
CA GLU A 229 -2.07 -14.14 -20.65
C GLU A 229 -0.53 -14.04 -20.67
N LYS A 230 0.06 -13.74 -21.85
CA LYS A 230 1.51 -13.69 -22.08
C LYS A 230 2.10 -12.29 -21.84
N VAL A 231 1.67 -11.61 -20.78
CA VAL A 231 2.10 -10.24 -20.46
C VAL A 231 3.63 -10.12 -20.40
N ALA A 232 4.32 -11.07 -19.78
CA ALA A 232 5.78 -11.06 -19.70
C ALA A 232 6.46 -11.03 -21.07
N GLN A 233 5.92 -11.72 -22.08
CA GLN A 233 6.47 -11.69 -23.45
C GLN A 233 6.30 -10.30 -24.08
N VAL A 234 5.15 -9.65 -23.89
CA VAL A 234 4.90 -8.28 -24.36
C VAL A 234 5.85 -7.28 -23.69
N LEU A 235 6.19 -7.51 -22.41
CA LEU A 235 7.05 -6.64 -21.62
C LEU A 235 8.55 -6.98 -21.70
N GLY A 236 8.97 -7.78 -22.71
CA GLY A 236 10.38 -8.11 -22.89
C GLY A 236 10.96 -9.04 -21.81
N GLY A 237 10.14 -9.94 -21.26
CA GLY A 237 10.53 -10.89 -20.20
C GLY A 237 10.19 -10.41 -18.78
N ILE A 238 9.70 -9.18 -18.62
CA ILE A 238 9.37 -8.63 -17.30
C ILE A 238 7.96 -9.12 -16.89
N PRO A 239 7.76 -9.66 -15.66
CA PRO A 239 6.51 -10.36 -15.32
C PRO A 239 5.29 -9.45 -15.18
N HIS A 240 5.47 -8.13 -15.00
CA HIS A 240 4.37 -7.18 -14.79
C HIS A 240 4.74 -5.72 -15.10
N ALA A 241 3.72 -4.90 -15.37
CA ALA A 241 3.89 -3.53 -15.87
C ALA A 241 4.24 -2.48 -14.80
N HIS A 242 4.27 -2.82 -13.52
CA HIS A 242 4.41 -1.86 -12.40
C HIS A 242 3.44 -0.66 -12.50
N ASN A 243 2.24 -0.90 -13.00
CA ASN A 243 1.13 0.04 -13.08
C ASN A 243 -0.14 -0.78 -13.24
N SER A 244 -1.09 -0.66 -12.30
CA SER A 244 -2.30 -1.49 -12.27
C SER A 244 -3.16 -1.31 -13.52
N TYR A 245 -3.29 -0.10 -14.03
CA TYR A 245 -4.13 0.16 -15.21
C TYR A 245 -3.52 -0.44 -16.47
N LEU A 246 -2.21 -0.32 -16.62
CA LEU A 246 -1.49 -0.89 -17.74
C LEU A 246 -1.47 -2.43 -17.67
N GLU A 247 -1.34 -2.99 -16.46
CA GLU A 247 -1.44 -4.43 -16.22
C GLU A 247 -2.82 -4.97 -16.61
N ILE A 248 -3.90 -4.26 -16.20
CA ILE A 248 -5.28 -4.60 -16.57
C ILE A 248 -5.48 -4.55 -18.08
N LEU A 249 -4.98 -3.48 -18.72
CA LEU A 249 -5.07 -3.32 -20.16
C LEU A 249 -4.38 -4.45 -20.90
N LEU A 250 -3.17 -4.83 -20.49
CA LEU A 250 -2.41 -5.91 -21.10
C LEU A 250 -3.04 -7.28 -20.88
N ARG A 251 -3.60 -7.55 -19.68
CA ARG A 251 -4.18 -8.86 -19.34
C ARG A 251 -5.59 -9.07 -19.87
N TRP A 252 -6.45 -8.05 -19.75
CA TRP A 252 -7.90 -8.17 -19.95
C TRP A 252 -8.46 -7.19 -20.99
N GLY A 253 -7.60 -6.39 -21.60
CA GLY A 253 -7.95 -5.47 -22.67
C GLY A 253 -8.65 -4.18 -22.22
N LEU A 254 -9.03 -3.39 -23.22
CA LEU A 254 -9.61 -2.06 -23.05
C LEU A 254 -10.90 -2.02 -22.23
N PRO A 255 -11.87 -2.94 -22.37
CA PRO A 255 -13.08 -2.90 -21.57
C PRO A 255 -12.81 -2.99 -20.05
N ALA A 256 -11.89 -3.87 -19.65
CA ALA A 256 -11.51 -4.02 -18.24
C ALA A 256 -10.76 -2.78 -17.71
N MET A 257 -9.89 -2.20 -18.51
CA MET A 257 -9.20 -0.96 -18.19
C MET A 257 -10.17 0.21 -18.02
N LEU A 258 -11.16 0.35 -18.89
CA LEU A 258 -12.20 1.38 -18.76
C LEU A 258 -13.04 1.19 -17.49
N ALA A 259 -13.37 -0.05 -17.12
CA ALA A 259 -14.04 -0.34 -15.84
C ALA A 259 -13.17 0.05 -14.63
N ALA A 260 -11.87 -0.23 -14.66
CA ALA A 260 -10.93 0.16 -13.60
C ALA A 260 -10.80 1.70 -13.49
N VAL A 261 -10.77 2.41 -14.61
CA VAL A 261 -10.77 3.88 -14.64
C VAL A 261 -12.08 4.43 -14.09
N ALA A 262 -13.22 3.90 -14.50
CA ALA A 262 -14.54 4.32 -13.97
C ALA A 262 -14.62 4.14 -12.46
N MET A 263 -14.14 3.01 -11.92
CA MET A 263 -14.08 2.76 -10.49
C MET A 263 -13.11 3.72 -9.78
N THR A 264 -11.99 4.07 -10.42
CA THR A 264 -11.06 5.08 -9.87
C THR A 264 -11.72 6.43 -9.76
N VAL A 265 -12.46 6.85 -10.79
CA VAL A 265 -13.24 8.10 -10.77
C VAL A 265 -14.32 8.05 -9.68
N GLU A 266 -15.01 6.93 -9.54
CA GLU A 266 -15.97 6.70 -8.46
C GLU A 266 -15.33 6.85 -7.09
N VAL A 267 -14.21 6.16 -6.83
CA VAL A 267 -13.47 6.27 -5.56
C VAL A 267 -13.02 7.71 -5.30
N LEU A 268 -12.53 8.40 -6.32
CA LEU A 268 -12.10 9.80 -6.19
C LEU A 268 -13.27 10.71 -5.83
N VAL A 269 -14.34 10.66 -6.58
CA VAL A 269 -15.52 11.55 -6.40
C VAL A 269 -16.25 11.21 -5.09
N CYS A 270 -16.60 9.94 -4.89
CA CYS A 270 -17.35 9.51 -3.71
C CYS A 270 -16.49 9.57 -2.44
N GLY A 271 -15.20 9.21 -2.53
CA GLY A 271 -14.27 9.29 -1.41
C GLY A 271 -14.06 10.71 -0.93
N VAL A 272 -13.77 11.65 -1.84
CA VAL A 272 -13.66 13.07 -1.48
C VAL A 272 -14.98 13.59 -0.92
N TYR A 273 -16.12 13.26 -1.53
CA TYR A 273 -17.42 13.67 -1.03
C TYR A 273 -17.68 13.16 0.40
N VAL A 274 -17.44 11.87 0.67
CA VAL A 274 -17.58 11.27 2.01
C VAL A 274 -16.67 11.95 3.02
N VAL A 275 -15.41 12.22 2.67
CA VAL A 275 -14.46 12.92 3.56
C VAL A 275 -14.96 14.31 3.92
N LEU A 276 -15.52 15.07 2.96
CA LEU A 276 -15.96 16.44 3.17
C LEU A 276 -17.29 16.53 3.91
N VAL A 277 -18.15 15.52 3.79
CA VAL A 277 -19.57 15.60 4.20
C VAL A 277 -19.85 14.78 5.44
N SER A 278 -19.27 13.59 5.57
CA SER A 278 -19.56 12.67 6.65
C SER A 278 -18.96 13.15 7.97
N ARG A 279 -19.63 12.78 9.07
CA ARG A 279 -19.13 12.95 10.44
C ARG A 279 -18.71 11.64 11.07
N ASP A 280 -18.88 10.54 10.36
CA ASP A 280 -18.52 9.20 10.81
C ASP A 280 -17.04 8.93 10.53
N GLY A 281 -16.25 8.77 11.60
CA GLY A 281 -14.81 8.54 11.49
C GLY A 281 -14.44 7.26 10.75
N TRP A 282 -15.27 6.20 10.86
CA TRP A 282 -15.07 4.96 10.11
C TRP A 282 -15.23 5.17 8.61
N LYS A 283 -16.34 5.80 8.19
CA LYS A 283 -16.60 6.12 6.78
C LYS A 283 -15.47 6.96 6.19
N ILE A 284 -15.03 7.99 6.91
CA ILE A 284 -13.94 8.88 6.48
C ILE A 284 -12.61 8.13 6.41
N SER A 285 -12.31 7.29 7.39
CA SER A 285 -11.07 6.51 7.38
C SER A 285 -11.01 5.55 6.18
N VAL A 286 -12.10 4.84 5.87
CA VAL A 286 -12.19 3.98 4.68
C VAL A 286 -12.08 4.80 3.39
N ALA A 287 -12.69 5.99 3.34
CA ALA A 287 -12.58 6.88 2.18
C ALA A 287 -11.15 7.35 1.96
N LEU A 288 -10.47 7.82 3.01
CA LEU A 288 -9.07 8.24 2.96
C LEU A 288 -8.14 7.08 2.58
N MET A 289 -8.39 5.87 3.10
CA MET A 289 -7.66 4.67 2.72
C MET A 289 -7.80 4.40 1.23
N SER A 290 -9.03 4.40 0.70
CA SER A 290 -9.28 4.17 -0.73
C SER A 290 -8.61 5.23 -1.61
N LEU A 291 -8.63 6.49 -1.19
CA LEU A 291 -7.93 7.58 -1.89
C LEU A 291 -6.41 7.41 -1.86
N ALA A 292 -5.85 7.01 -0.73
CA ALA A 292 -4.40 6.80 -0.57
C ALA A 292 -3.89 5.59 -1.38
N TRP A 293 -4.75 4.63 -1.74
CA TRP A 293 -4.41 3.52 -2.62
C TRP A 293 -4.25 3.93 -4.09
N LEU A 294 -4.87 5.00 -4.55
CA LEU A 294 -4.82 5.40 -5.96
C LEU A 294 -3.38 5.66 -6.46
N PRO A 295 -2.53 6.44 -5.76
CA PRO A 295 -1.13 6.60 -6.16
C PRO A 295 -0.34 5.28 -6.14
N VAL A 296 -0.65 4.38 -5.22
CA VAL A 296 -0.01 3.04 -5.17
C VAL A 296 -0.37 2.23 -6.41
N ALA A 297 -1.64 2.27 -6.84
CA ALA A 297 -2.11 1.59 -8.05
C ALA A 297 -1.44 2.13 -9.33
N MET A 298 -1.05 3.40 -9.37
CA MET A 298 -0.34 3.98 -10.52
C MET A 298 1.13 3.53 -10.62
N MET A 299 1.72 3.05 -9.53
CA MET A 299 3.13 2.69 -9.46
C MET A 299 3.39 1.21 -9.22
N GLU A 300 2.35 0.44 -8.89
CA GLU A 300 2.41 -0.99 -8.67
C GLU A 300 1.21 -1.69 -9.31
N LYS A 301 1.26 -3.02 -9.49
CA LYS A 301 0.14 -3.79 -10.07
C LYS A 301 -1.07 -3.96 -9.13
N TYR A 302 -0.97 -3.48 -7.91
CA TYR A 302 -2.02 -3.51 -6.88
C TYR A 302 -2.77 -2.17 -6.83
N PRO A 303 -4.03 -2.10 -6.43
CA PRO A 303 -4.85 -3.10 -5.75
C PRO A 303 -5.79 -3.94 -6.62
N PHE A 304 -5.86 -3.72 -7.95
CA PHE A 304 -6.93 -4.26 -8.79
C PHE A 304 -6.74 -5.73 -9.20
N CYS A 305 -5.57 -6.33 -8.96
CA CYS A 305 -5.21 -7.63 -9.53
C CYS A 305 -4.83 -8.64 -8.45
N ASP A 306 -5.36 -9.84 -8.57
CA ASP A 306 -4.87 -11.12 -8.04
C ASP A 306 -4.58 -11.25 -6.53
N ASN A 307 -5.13 -10.42 -5.65
CA ASN A 307 -4.89 -10.58 -4.22
C ASN A 307 -6.07 -10.15 -3.33
N ALA A 308 -6.06 -10.66 -2.08
CA ALA A 308 -7.08 -10.36 -1.08
C ALA A 308 -7.17 -8.87 -0.71
N LEU A 309 -6.06 -8.12 -0.86
CA LEU A 309 -6.00 -6.68 -0.59
C LEU A 309 -6.83 -5.92 -1.62
N GLY A 310 -6.77 -6.34 -2.89
CA GLY A 310 -7.61 -5.80 -3.96
C GLY A 310 -9.10 -6.04 -3.67
N GLY A 311 -9.46 -7.21 -3.17
CA GLY A 311 -10.83 -7.53 -2.76
C GLY A 311 -11.37 -6.56 -1.70
N PHE A 312 -10.58 -6.24 -0.68
CA PHE A 312 -10.97 -5.25 0.33
C PHE A 312 -11.12 -3.85 -0.25
N PHE A 313 -10.20 -3.43 -1.14
CA PHE A 313 -10.29 -2.15 -1.83
C PHE A 313 -11.56 -2.04 -2.68
N LEU A 314 -11.87 -3.08 -3.48
CA LEU A 314 -13.08 -3.14 -4.32
C LEU A 314 -14.35 -3.07 -3.48
N LEU A 315 -14.38 -3.78 -2.35
CA LEU A 315 -15.50 -3.73 -1.42
C LEU A 315 -15.65 -2.33 -0.82
N GLY A 316 -14.54 -1.70 -0.41
CA GLY A 316 -14.50 -0.33 0.08
C GLY A 316 -15.02 0.67 -0.95
N ALA A 317 -14.62 0.56 -2.21
CA ALA A 317 -15.11 1.39 -3.31
C ALA A 317 -16.65 1.32 -3.45
N GLY A 318 -17.22 0.11 -3.46
CA GLY A 318 -18.68 -0.06 -3.51
C GLY A 318 -19.41 0.56 -2.31
N TYR A 319 -18.83 0.53 -1.11
CA TYR A 319 -19.39 1.20 0.06
C TYR A 319 -19.30 2.73 -0.04
N LEU A 320 -18.25 3.28 -0.64
CA LEU A 320 -18.12 4.73 -0.83
C LEU A 320 -19.25 5.30 -1.66
N LEU A 321 -19.63 4.66 -2.76
CA LEU A 321 -20.78 5.07 -3.57
C LEU A 321 -22.06 5.10 -2.73
N CYS A 322 -22.31 4.06 -1.97
CA CYS A 322 -23.49 3.95 -1.13
C CYS A 322 -23.54 5.04 -0.07
N TRP A 323 -22.43 5.26 0.64
CA TRP A 323 -22.35 6.31 1.67
C TRP A 323 -22.49 7.70 1.07
N ALA A 324 -21.91 7.97 -0.10
CA ALA A 324 -22.08 9.23 -0.79
C ALA A 324 -23.57 9.51 -1.13
N LEU A 325 -24.31 8.48 -1.56
CA LEU A 325 -25.75 8.58 -1.84
C LEU A 325 -26.57 8.77 -0.56
N GLU A 326 -26.24 8.10 0.53
CA GLU A 326 -26.89 8.28 1.84
C GLU A 326 -26.71 9.71 2.38
N GLU A 327 -25.47 10.18 2.42
CA GLU A 327 -25.15 11.54 2.91
C GLU A 327 -25.82 12.62 2.05
N ARG A 328 -25.92 12.40 0.72
CA ARG A 328 -26.64 13.31 -0.19
C ARG A 328 -28.14 13.33 0.11
N LYS A 329 -28.76 12.20 0.42
CA LYS A 329 -30.18 12.13 0.79
C LYS A 329 -30.42 12.83 2.12
N ALA A 330 -29.61 12.55 3.15
CA ALA A 330 -29.75 13.15 4.48
C ALA A 330 -29.62 14.68 4.49
N ARG A 331 -28.99 15.29 3.49
CA ARG A 331 -28.90 16.76 3.35
C ARG A 331 -30.08 17.41 2.64
N LYS A 332 -30.92 16.62 1.95
CA LYS A 332 -32.10 17.12 1.24
C LYS A 332 -33.37 17.07 2.09
N THR A 333 -33.31 16.30 3.19
CA THR A 333 -34.35 16.24 4.25
C THR A 333 -33.98 17.15 5.41
#